data_c378113f8181b86cba1cd4f4e1bf61be
#
_entry.id   c378113f8181b86cba1cd4f4e1bf61be
#
_cell.length_a   1.000
_cell.length_b   1.000
_cell.length_c   1.000
_cell.angle_alpha   90.00
_cell.angle_beta   90.00
_cell.angle_gamma   90.00
#
_symmetry.space_group_name_H-M   'P 1'
#
loop_
_entity.id
_entity.type
_entity.pdbx_description
1 polymer ?
#
loop_
_entity_poly.entity_id
_entity_poly.type
_entity_poly.pdbx_seq_one_letter_code
_entity_poly.pdbx_strand_id
1 'polypeptide(L)'
;MRLFFSLLILLSFFSRATEPVQVFTDDLGRKVTVPAHPKRIVSLHDLDITIPLIELGVPPVASHGRTRPDGSHFIRSGALLTGVDFDNSSIAFIGTADIDIEAIVAAKPDLIITEPTRNTPIEQLEKIAPTVSIDHLKGGAPEIYRKLAELTGTQSQLAILERRYQAQINALKATLDSQKITVSVIQANQGKINVMHSYHSLGRVLRDAGFRFPPLIESIPE
;
A
#
# COMPACT_ATOMS: atom_id res chain seq x y z
N MET A 1 36.70 36.94 53.06
CA MET A 1 35.62 37.16 52.10
C MET A 1 35.67 35.93 51.17
N ARG A 2 34.85 34.91 51.45
CA ARG A 2 34.81 33.62 50.68
C ARG A 2 33.58 33.63 49.81
N LEU A 3 33.77 33.71 48.46
CA LEU A 3 32.72 33.57 47.49
C LEU A 3 32.40 32.08 47.33
N PHE A 4 31.17 31.70 47.68
CA PHE A 4 30.58 30.41 47.33
C PHE A 4 30.01 30.52 45.93
N PHE A 5 30.61 29.80 44.96
CA PHE A 5 30.07 29.60 43.61
C PHE A 5 29.15 28.38 43.63
N SER A 6 27.83 28.61 43.68
CA SER A 6 26.84 27.55 43.54
C SER A 6 26.70 27.19 42.07
N LEU A 7 27.23 26.03 41.69
CA LEU A 7 27.05 25.44 40.37
C LEU A 7 25.65 24.79 40.27
N LEU A 8 24.73 25.46 39.64
CA LEU A 8 23.37 24.95 39.33
C LEU A 8 23.47 23.99 38.14
N ILE A 9 23.49 22.67 38.41
CA ILE A 9 23.40 21.63 37.35
C ILE A 9 21.95 21.53 36.93
N LEU A 10 21.61 22.12 35.77
CA LEU A 10 20.34 21.88 35.08
C LEU A 10 20.35 20.44 34.49
N LEU A 11 19.76 19.52 35.20
CA LEU A 11 19.40 18.20 34.63
C LEU A 11 18.25 18.40 33.65
N SER A 12 18.59 18.51 32.37
CA SER A 12 17.61 18.43 31.28
C SER A 12 17.09 16.99 31.19
N PHE A 13 15.94 16.74 31.79
CA PHE A 13 15.17 15.51 31.52
C PHE A 13 14.71 15.57 30.07
N PHE A 14 15.41 14.88 29.18
CA PHE A 14 14.88 14.56 27.86
C PHE A 14 13.70 13.60 28.08
N SER A 15 12.50 14.15 28.22
CA SER A 15 11.27 13.38 28.12
C SER A 15 11.21 12.82 26.71
N ARG A 16 11.53 11.56 26.55
CA ARG A 16 11.31 10.82 25.31
C ARG A 16 9.79 10.73 25.15
N ALA A 17 9.21 11.65 24.40
CA ALA A 17 7.80 11.58 24.04
C ALA A 17 7.60 10.20 23.40
N THR A 18 6.81 9.34 24.03
CA THR A 18 6.41 8.05 23.45
C THR A 18 5.62 8.39 22.19
N GLU A 19 6.05 7.93 21.02
CA GLU A 19 5.29 8.16 19.80
C GLU A 19 3.87 7.60 19.96
N PRO A 20 2.83 8.33 19.51
CA PRO A 20 1.47 7.88 19.63
C PRO A 20 1.28 6.58 18.86
N VAL A 21 0.52 5.65 19.45
CA VAL A 21 0.20 4.37 18.85
C VAL A 21 -1.29 4.25 18.60
N GLN A 22 -1.69 3.40 17.65
CA GLN A 22 -3.06 3.02 17.38
C GLN A 22 -3.20 1.50 17.30
N VAL A 23 -4.42 0.99 17.46
CA VAL A 23 -4.74 -0.42 17.25
C VAL A 23 -5.42 -0.56 15.89
N PHE A 24 -4.79 -1.31 15.00
CA PHE A 24 -5.32 -1.63 13.68
C PHE A 24 -5.80 -3.07 13.62
N THR A 25 -6.99 -3.31 13.06
CA THR A 25 -7.48 -4.67 12.81
C THR A 25 -7.17 -5.02 11.35
N ASP A 26 -6.29 -6.00 11.15
CA ASP A 26 -5.86 -6.43 9.82
C ASP A 26 -6.83 -7.42 9.14
N ASP A 27 -6.54 -7.80 7.90
CA ASP A 27 -7.41 -8.69 7.12
C ASP A 27 -7.40 -10.15 7.57
N LEU A 28 -6.50 -10.52 8.47
CA LEU A 28 -6.52 -11.79 9.19
C LEU A 28 -7.33 -11.73 10.50
N GLY A 29 -7.93 -10.57 10.81
CA GLY A 29 -8.71 -10.34 12.03
C GLY A 29 -7.85 -10.10 13.27
N ARG A 30 -6.53 -9.89 13.14
CA ARG A 30 -5.62 -9.63 14.25
C ARG A 30 -5.66 -8.15 14.62
N LYS A 31 -5.61 -7.88 15.92
CA LYS A 31 -5.44 -6.52 16.47
C LYS A 31 -3.96 -6.26 16.68
N VAL A 32 -3.40 -5.37 15.87
CA VAL A 32 -1.97 -5.04 15.91
C VAL A 32 -1.80 -3.61 16.42
N THR A 33 -0.97 -3.42 17.44
CA THR A 33 -0.57 -2.09 17.90
C THR A 33 0.54 -1.56 17.00
N VAL A 34 0.31 -0.43 16.35
CA VAL A 34 1.21 0.19 15.37
C VAL A 34 1.43 1.66 15.69
N PRO A 35 2.50 2.31 15.23
CA PRO A 35 2.63 3.76 15.30
C PRO A 35 1.44 4.45 14.63
N ALA A 36 0.93 5.54 15.21
CA ALA A 36 -0.15 6.32 14.59
C ALA A 36 0.30 7.01 13.28
N HIS A 37 1.59 7.30 13.17
CA HIS A 37 2.21 7.88 11.98
C HIS A 37 3.54 7.16 11.68
N PRO A 38 3.50 5.97 11.09
CA PRO A 38 4.71 5.21 10.80
C PRO A 38 5.59 5.96 9.80
N LYS A 39 6.91 5.94 10.03
CA LYS A 39 7.90 6.69 9.22
C LYS A 39 8.81 5.78 8.42
N ARG A 40 8.91 4.53 8.82
CA ARG A 40 9.80 3.55 8.23
C ARG A 40 9.04 2.29 7.85
N ILE A 41 8.20 2.43 6.84
CA ILE A 41 7.34 1.35 6.36
C ILE A 41 8.14 0.43 5.45
N VAL A 42 8.04 -0.88 5.69
CA VAL A 42 8.48 -1.91 4.74
C VAL A 42 7.25 -2.54 4.11
N SER A 43 7.23 -2.61 2.77
CA SER A 43 6.12 -3.13 1.98
C SER A 43 6.49 -4.46 1.31
N LEU A 44 5.70 -5.50 1.54
CA LEU A 44 5.91 -6.82 0.92
C LEU A 44 5.08 -7.05 -0.34
N HIS A 45 4.45 -6.00 -0.90
CA HIS A 45 3.77 -6.10 -2.19
C HIS A 45 3.95 -4.84 -3.04
N ASP A 46 4.65 -4.98 -4.17
CA ASP A 46 5.10 -3.88 -5.02
C ASP A 46 3.97 -3.08 -5.67
N LEU A 47 2.89 -3.73 -6.13
CA LEU A 47 1.79 -3.08 -6.83
C LEU A 47 0.71 -2.56 -5.88
N ASP A 48 0.16 -3.45 -5.04
CA ASP A 48 -1.06 -3.13 -4.29
C ASP A 48 -0.81 -2.52 -2.90
N ILE A 49 0.46 -2.45 -2.45
CA ILE A 49 0.83 -1.76 -1.19
C ILE A 49 1.81 -0.61 -1.48
N THR A 50 2.90 -0.86 -2.20
CA THR A 50 3.94 0.16 -2.43
C THR A 50 3.44 1.33 -3.26
N ILE A 51 2.74 1.08 -4.39
CA ILE A 51 2.18 2.15 -5.22
C ILE A 51 1.21 3.04 -4.42
N PRO A 52 0.19 2.50 -3.73
CA PRO A 52 -0.68 3.31 -2.89
C PRO A 52 0.04 4.11 -1.81
N LEU A 53 1.07 3.55 -1.15
CA LEU A 53 1.86 4.30 -0.16
C LEU A 53 2.58 5.50 -0.78
N ILE A 54 3.14 5.34 -1.99
CA ILE A 54 3.77 6.44 -2.73
C ILE A 54 2.73 7.53 -3.04
N GLU A 55 1.56 7.17 -3.55
CA GLU A 55 0.50 8.11 -3.90
C GLU A 55 -0.13 8.80 -2.68
N LEU A 56 -0.16 8.10 -1.53
CA LEU A 56 -0.57 8.67 -0.25
C LEU A 56 0.49 9.58 0.38
N GLY A 57 1.67 9.72 -0.25
CA GLY A 57 2.74 10.60 0.21
C GLY A 57 3.60 10.04 1.34
N VAL A 58 3.54 8.73 1.57
CA VAL A 58 4.32 8.00 2.60
C VAL A 58 5.06 6.83 1.96
N PRO A 59 5.99 7.10 1.01
CA PRO A 59 6.72 6.03 0.32
C PRO A 59 7.43 5.12 1.33
N PRO A 60 7.43 3.79 1.10
CA PRO A 60 8.12 2.87 2.00
C PRO A 60 9.63 3.06 1.93
N VAL A 61 10.35 2.72 2.99
CA VAL A 61 11.82 2.74 3.00
C VAL A 61 12.41 1.53 2.29
N ALA A 62 11.63 0.43 2.18
CA ALA A 62 12.00 -0.75 1.43
C ALA A 62 10.77 -1.48 0.89
N SER A 63 10.89 -2.13 -0.24
CA SER A 63 9.79 -2.77 -0.95
C SER A 63 10.21 -4.08 -1.61
N HIS A 64 9.28 -5.02 -1.60
CA HIS A 64 9.25 -6.11 -2.57
C HIS A 64 9.25 -5.55 -3.99
N GLY A 65 9.83 -6.29 -4.94
CA GLY A 65 9.86 -5.88 -6.35
C GLY A 65 10.01 -7.05 -7.30
N ARG A 66 10.46 -6.74 -8.49
CA ARG A 66 10.70 -7.68 -9.59
C ARG A 66 12.14 -7.54 -10.07
N THR A 67 12.64 -8.58 -10.73
CA THR A 67 13.98 -8.58 -11.35
C THR A 67 13.84 -8.74 -12.85
N ARG A 68 14.55 -7.89 -13.62
CA ARG A 68 14.63 -7.98 -15.08
C ARG A 68 15.67 -9.03 -15.48
N PRO A 69 15.69 -9.49 -16.75
CA PRO A 69 16.69 -10.44 -17.24
C PRO A 69 18.14 -9.96 -17.11
N ASP A 70 18.37 -8.65 -17.07
CA ASP A 70 19.68 -8.02 -16.87
C ASP A 70 20.10 -7.94 -15.40
N GLY A 71 19.28 -8.46 -14.48
CA GLY A 71 19.54 -8.44 -13.05
C GLY A 71 19.11 -7.16 -12.33
N SER A 72 18.68 -6.12 -13.04
CA SER A 72 18.15 -4.90 -12.41
C SER A 72 16.79 -5.15 -11.75
N HIS A 73 16.48 -4.36 -10.71
CA HIS A 73 15.22 -4.49 -9.97
C HIS A 73 14.27 -3.35 -10.32
N PHE A 74 12.96 -3.62 -10.19
CA PHE A 74 11.93 -2.62 -10.45
C PHE A 74 10.68 -2.86 -9.60
N ILE A 75 9.95 -1.77 -9.33
CA ILE A 75 8.60 -1.80 -8.76
C ILE A 75 7.63 -1.98 -9.93
N ARG A 76 6.83 -3.06 -9.92
CA ARG A 76 5.88 -3.36 -10.99
C ARG A 76 4.95 -2.17 -11.25
N SER A 77 5.04 -1.60 -12.44
CA SER A 77 4.31 -0.38 -12.85
C SER A 77 4.66 0.90 -12.08
N GLY A 78 5.66 0.88 -11.18
CA GLY A 78 6.01 2.02 -10.33
C GLY A 78 6.38 3.26 -11.14
N ALA A 79 7.37 3.16 -12.02
CA ALA A 79 7.80 4.25 -12.88
C ALA A 79 6.66 4.80 -13.77
N LEU A 80 5.79 3.91 -14.27
CA LEU A 80 4.67 4.31 -15.14
C LEU A 80 3.57 5.07 -14.39
N LEU A 81 3.20 4.60 -13.19
CA LEU A 81 2.07 5.14 -12.44
C LEU A 81 2.45 6.32 -11.56
N THR A 82 3.64 6.31 -10.98
CA THR A 82 4.07 7.29 -9.99
C THR A 82 5.34 8.05 -10.35
N GLY A 83 6.05 7.63 -11.39
CA GLY A 83 7.37 8.14 -11.71
C GLY A 83 8.48 7.60 -10.80
N VAL A 84 8.17 6.69 -9.86
CA VAL A 84 9.10 6.18 -8.84
C VAL A 84 9.46 4.72 -9.12
N ASP A 85 10.77 4.42 -9.03
CA ASP A 85 11.31 3.05 -9.08
C ASP A 85 12.53 2.95 -8.16
N PHE A 86 13.13 1.78 -8.01
CA PHE A 86 14.33 1.59 -7.16
C PHE A 86 15.54 2.39 -7.63
N ASP A 87 15.71 2.61 -8.93
CA ASP A 87 16.86 3.32 -9.51
C ASP A 87 16.79 4.84 -9.36
N ASN A 88 15.62 5.40 -9.08
CA ASN A 88 15.41 6.84 -8.96
C ASN A 88 14.81 7.27 -7.60
N SER A 89 14.84 6.39 -6.60
CA SER A 89 14.33 6.66 -5.27
C SER A 89 15.25 6.08 -4.18
N SER A 90 14.93 6.38 -2.92
CA SER A 90 15.60 5.79 -1.76
C SER A 90 14.97 4.48 -1.27
N ILE A 91 14.01 3.93 -2.00
CA ILE A 91 13.34 2.68 -1.63
C ILE A 91 14.30 1.52 -1.87
N ALA A 92 14.64 0.78 -0.82
CA ALA A 92 15.50 -0.39 -0.95
C ALA A 92 14.72 -1.60 -1.48
N PHE A 93 15.35 -2.40 -2.35
CA PHE A 93 14.82 -3.67 -2.80
C PHE A 93 15.05 -4.75 -1.73
N ILE A 94 14.02 -5.54 -1.39
CA ILE A 94 14.07 -6.60 -0.36
C ILE A 94 13.71 -7.98 -0.89
N GLY A 95 13.80 -8.20 -2.18
CA GLY A 95 13.52 -9.50 -2.79
C GLY A 95 12.29 -9.53 -3.69
N THR A 96 12.05 -10.70 -4.24
CA THR A 96 10.92 -11.02 -5.12
C THR A 96 9.93 -11.94 -4.39
N ALA A 97 9.70 -13.17 -4.86
CA ALA A 97 8.88 -14.17 -4.15
C ALA A 97 9.53 -14.53 -2.81
N ASP A 98 10.84 -14.71 -2.81
CA ASP A 98 11.63 -14.91 -1.59
C ASP A 98 12.09 -13.55 -1.08
N ILE A 99 11.73 -13.24 0.14
CA ILE A 99 12.02 -11.97 0.80
C ILE A 99 13.32 -12.08 1.60
N ASP A 100 14.20 -11.12 1.41
CA ASP A 100 15.43 -10.97 2.18
C ASP A 100 15.13 -10.36 3.57
N ILE A 101 15.11 -11.22 4.58
CA ILE A 101 14.85 -10.82 5.97
C ILE A 101 15.95 -9.91 6.51
N GLU A 102 17.20 -10.11 6.10
CA GLU A 102 18.33 -9.27 6.54
C GLU A 102 18.20 -7.85 5.98
N ALA A 103 17.74 -7.73 4.74
CA ALA A 103 17.44 -6.44 4.14
C ALA A 103 16.27 -5.72 4.86
N ILE A 104 15.24 -6.46 5.32
CA ILE A 104 14.17 -5.89 6.14
C ILE A 104 14.75 -5.37 7.47
N VAL A 105 15.57 -6.16 8.16
CA VAL A 105 16.21 -5.74 9.43
C VAL A 105 17.08 -4.51 9.22
N ALA A 106 17.87 -4.48 8.13
CA ALA A 106 18.72 -3.33 7.78
C ALA A 106 17.92 -2.06 7.49
N ALA A 107 16.70 -2.19 6.98
CA ALA A 107 15.78 -1.07 6.76
C ALA A 107 15.25 -0.46 8.07
N LYS A 108 15.40 -1.13 9.22
CA LYS A 108 14.94 -0.67 10.56
C LYS A 108 13.50 -0.16 10.52
N PRO A 109 12.52 -0.99 10.12
CA PRO A 109 11.14 -0.56 10.01
C PRO A 109 10.52 -0.26 11.38
N ASP A 110 9.54 0.64 11.40
CA ASP A 110 8.60 0.83 12.50
C ASP A 110 7.23 0.21 12.20
N LEU A 111 7.02 -0.20 10.92
CA LEU A 111 5.85 -0.94 10.46
C LEU A 111 6.22 -1.81 9.26
N ILE A 112 5.74 -3.05 9.25
CA ILE A 112 5.79 -3.94 8.10
C ILE A 112 4.37 -4.19 7.60
N ILE A 113 4.15 -4.06 6.29
CA ILE A 113 2.87 -4.37 5.65
C ILE A 113 3.08 -5.54 4.70
N THR A 114 2.39 -6.64 4.97
CA THR A 114 2.41 -7.87 4.18
C THR A 114 1.03 -8.18 3.59
N GLU A 115 0.91 -9.31 2.94
CA GLU A 115 -0.35 -9.85 2.41
C GLU A 115 -0.53 -11.32 2.83
N PRO A 116 -1.76 -11.87 2.85
CA PRO A 116 -2.02 -13.23 3.33
C PRO A 116 -1.35 -14.33 2.51
N THR A 117 -1.04 -14.07 1.22
CA THR A 117 -0.47 -15.07 0.31
C THR A 117 1.06 -15.13 0.33
N ARG A 118 1.72 -14.30 1.15
CA ARG A 118 3.18 -14.34 1.29
C ARG A 118 3.65 -15.58 2.02
N ASN A 119 4.71 -16.18 1.49
CA ASN A 119 5.34 -17.37 2.09
C ASN A 119 6.07 -17.04 3.40
N THR A 120 6.50 -15.78 3.59
CA THR A 120 7.21 -15.36 4.81
C THR A 120 6.25 -15.37 5.99
N PRO A 121 6.51 -16.19 7.05
CA PRO A 121 5.64 -16.25 8.20
C PRO A 121 5.55 -14.90 8.93
N ILE A 122 4.35 -14.49 9.31
CA ILE A 122 4.12 -13.23 10.01
C ILE A 122 4.87 -13.18 11.33
N GLU A 123 4.94 -14.29 12.05
CA GLU A 123 5.65 -14.41 13.33
C GLU A 123 7.16 -14.15 13.20
N GLN A 124 7.72 -14.34 12.01
CA GLN A 124 9.11 -13.98 11.73
C GLN A 124 9.26 -12.47 11.53
N LEU A 125 8.31 -11.84 10.83
CA LEU A 125 8.29 -10.40 10.60
C LEU A 125 8.02 -9.62 11.89
N GLU A 126 7.12 -10.10 12.74
CA GLU A 126 6.79 -9.50 14.04
C GLU A 126 7.96 -9.43 15.03
N LYS A 127 9.00 -10.26 14.84
CA LYS A 127 10.25 -10.14 15.61
C LYS A 127 11.07 -8.89 15.22
N ILE A 128 10.77 -8.28 14.08
CA ILE A 128 11.49 -7.12 13.54
C ILE A 128 10.70 -5.84 13.87
N ALA A 129 9.41 -5.81 13.52
CA ALA A 129 8.53 -4.67 13.76
C ALA A 129 7.05 -5.10 13.77
N PRO A 130 6.13 -4.27 14.30
CA PRO A 130 4.70 -4.49 14.14
C PRO A 130 4.36 -4.80 12.68
N THR A 131 3.62 -5.91 12.45
CA THR A 131 3.32 -6.40 11.11
C THR A 131 1.82 -6.54 10.91
N VAL A 132 1.29 -5.88 9.88
CA VAL A 132 -0.12 -5.96 9.48
C VAL A 132 -0.24 -6.66 8.12
N SER A 133 -1.31 -7.44 7.96
CA SER A 133 -1.64 -8.12 6.70
C SER A 133 -2.81 -7.43 6.03
N ILE A 134 -2.62 -6.99 4.76
CA ILE A 134 -3.67 -6.40 3.93
C ILE A 134 -3.90 -7.32 2.75
N ASP A 135 -5.12 -7.80 2.60
CA ASP A 135 -5.53 -8.66 1.50
C ASP A 135 -5.92 -7.82 0.29
N HIS A 136 -5.06 -7.81 -0.73
CA HIS A 136 -5.25 -7.05 -1.95
C HIS A 136 -6.41 -7.57 -2.84
N LEU A 137 -6.90 -8.79 -2.58
CA LEU A 137 -8.05 -9.36 -3.27
C LEU A 137 -9.39 -8.95 -2.64
N LYS A 138 -9.36 -8.37 -1.43
CA LYS A 138 -10.55 -8.05 -0.66
C LYS A 138 -10.95 -6.58 -0.82
N GLY A 139 -12.07 -6.32 -1.50
CA GLY A 139 -12.61 -4.98 -1.73
C GLY A 139 -11.87 -4.14 -2.79
N GLY A 140 -10.80 -4.67 -3.40
CA GLY A 140 -10.05 -4.01 -4.46
C GLY A 140 -9.29 -2.74 -4.04
N ALA A 141 -8.82 -1.97 -5.02
CA ALA A 141 -7.97 -0.80 -4.78
C ALA A 141 -8.58 0.25 -3.82
N PRO A 142 -9.87 0.64 -3.89
CA PRO A 142 -10.41 1.63 -2.96
C PRO A 142 -10.27 1.22 -1.50
N GLU A 143 -10.50 -0.06 -1.19
CA GLU A 143 -10.39 -0.57 0.17
C GLU A 143 -8.92 -0.62 0.65
N ILE A 144 -7.99 -0.97 -0.22
CA ILE A 144 -6.55 -0.95 0.07
C ILE A 144 -6.12 0.48 0.42
N TYR A 145 -6.46 1.47 -0.41
CA TYR A 145 -6.12 2.88 -0.16
C TYR A 145 -6.71 3.38 1.16
N ARG A 146 -7.97 3.03 1.46
CA ARG A 146 -8.63 3.40 2.70
C ARG A 146 -7.89 2.84 3.93
N LYS A 147 -7.56 1.54 3.92
CA LYS A 147 -6.81 0.88 5.00
C LYS A 147 -5.42 1.46 5.17
N LEU A 148 -4.70 1.69 4.07
CA LEU A 148 -3.37 2.28 4.12
C LEU A 148 -3.42 3.71 4.63
N ALA A 149 -4.40 4.51 4.21
CA ALA A 149 -4.58 5.87 4.70
C ALA A 149 -4.91 5.90 6.21
N GLU A 150 -5.76 4.99 6.69
CA GLU A 150 -6.05 4.82 8.12
C GLU A 150 -4.77 4.44 8.88
N LEU A 151 -4.04 3.45 8.38
CA LEU A 151 -2.82 2.93 9.00
C LEU A 151 -1.69 3.97 9.08
N THR A 152 -1.63 4.89 8.12
CA THR A 152 -0.54 5.88 8.00
C THR A 152 -0.95 7.31 8.38
N GLY A 153 -2.23 7.53 8.72
CA GLY A 153 -2.73 8.87 9.06
C GLY A 153 -2.83 9.82 7.85
N THR A 154 -3.04 9.28 6.63
CA THR A 154 -3.03 10.07 5.38
C THR A 154 -4.42 10.23 4.74
N GLN A 155 -5.49 10.26 5.53
CA GLN A 155 -6.86 10.38 5.05
C GLN A 155 -7.11 11.66 4.22
N SER A 156 -6.42 12.75 4.53
CA SER A 156 -6.50 14.00 3.75
C SER A 156 -5.96 13.83 2.33
N GLN A 157 -4.88 13.10 2.16
CA GLN A 157 -4.31 12.78 0.85
C GLN A 157 -5.23 11.81 0.09
N LEU A 158 -5.78 10.79 0.76
CA LEU A 158 -6.78 9.90 0.18
C LEU A 158 -7.94 10.69 -0.41
N ALA A 159 -8.50 11.65 0.33
CA ALA A 159 -9.60 12.48 -0.15
C ALA A 159 -9.24 13.31 -1.42
N ILE A 160 -7.96 13.66 -1.61
CA ILE A 160 -7.48 14.30 -2.85
C ILE A 160 -7.51 13.30 -4.01
N LEU A 161 -7.00 12.08 -3.79
CA LEU A 161 -6.97 11.01 -4.80
C LEU A 161 -8.39 10.61 -5.22
N GLU A 162 -9.30 10.45 -4.27
CA GLU A 162 -10.71 10.13 -4.54
C GLU A 162 -11.40 11.20 -5.36
N ARG A 163 -11.19 12.49 -5.06
CA ARG A 163 -11.74 13.59 -5.86
C ARG A 163 -11.18 13.58 -7.28
N ARG A 164 -9.88 13.31 -7.43
CA ARG A 164 -9.23 13.18 -8.75
C ARG A 164 -9.82 12.02 -9.54
N TYR A 165 -9.98 10.86 -8.92
CA TYR A 165 -10.62 9.70 -9.52
C TYR A 165 -12.04 10.02 -9.98
N GLN A 166 -12.86 10.61 -9.10
CA GLN A 166 -14.25 10.96 -9.43
C GLN A 166 -14.34 11.99 -10.57
N ALA A 167 -13.41 12.95 -10.64
CA ALA A 167 -13.35 13.90 -11.75
C ALA A 167 -13.08 13.19 -13.08
N GLN A 168 -12.19 12.19 -13.13
CA GLN A 168 -11.92 11.39 -14.33
C GLN A 168 -13.12 10.54 -14.73
N ILE A 169 -13.81 9.91 -13.78
CA ILE A 169 -15.04 9.16 -14.02
C ILE A 169 -16.13 10.08 -14.62
N ASN A 170 -16.31 11.27 -14.08
CA ASN A 170 -17.28 12.23 -14.56
C ASN A 170 -16.95 12.72 -15.98
N ALA A 171 -15.67 12.98 -16.27
CA ALA A 171 -15.20 13.32 -17.60
C ALA A 171 -15.48 12.22 -18.63
N LEU A 172 -15.23 10.94 -18.24
CA LEU A 172 -15.55 9.80 -19.09
C LEU A 172 -17.06 9.69 -19.38
N LYS A 173 -17.91 9.85 -18.36
CA LYS A 173 -19.38 9.86 -18.50
C LYS A 173 -19.86 10.99 -19.41
N ALA A 174 -19.21 12.14 -19.40
CA ALA A 174 -19.57 13.27 -20.26
C ALA A 174 -19.16 13.05 -21.72
N THR A 175 -18.20 12.18 -21.99
CA THR A 175 -17.67 11.92 -23.35
C THR A 175 -18.53 10.94 -24.14
N LEU A 176 -19.19 10.00 -23.45
CA LEU A 176 -19.98 8.93 -24.09
C LEU A 176 -21.15 8.46 -23.21
N ASP A 177 -22.19 7.91 -23.86
CA ASP A 177 -23.33 7.30 -23.17
C ASP A 177 -22.97 5.86 -22.76
N SER A 178 -22.21 5.75 -21.66
CA SER A 178 -21.69 4.47 -21.15
C SER A 178 -22.80 3.47 -20.82
N GLN A 179 -23.98 3.93 -20.42
CA GLN A 179 -25.12 3.08 -20.08
C GLN A 179 -25.67 2.30 -21.29
N LYS A 180 -25.38 2.73 -22.52
CA LYS A 180 -25.72 2.02 -23.75
C LYS A 180 -24.67 1.02 -24.21
N ILE A 181 -23.53 0.98 -23.53
CA ILE A 181 -22.39 0.13 -23.91
C ILE A 181 -22.28 -1.04 -22.94
N THR A 182 -22.29 -2.25 -23.47
CA THR A 182 -22.02 -3.48 -22.70
C THR A 182 -20.57 -3.89 -22.92
N VAL A 183 -19.84 -4.16 -21.84
CA VAL A 183 -18.41 -4.46 -21.85
C VAL A 183 -18.12 -5.80 -21.18
N SER A 184 -17.04 -6.45 -21.60
CA SER A 184 -16.45 -7.60 -20.92
C SER A 184 -14.95 -7.37 -20.79
N VAL A 185 -14.38 -7.63 -19.62
CA VAL A 185 -12.94 -7.60 -19.39
C VAL A 185 -12.39 -9.00 -19.52
N ILE A 186 -11.54 -9.22 -20.52
CA ILE A 186 -10.98 -10.54 -20.83
C ILE A 186 -9.46 -10.46 -20.76
N GLN A 187 -8.86 -11.45 -20.08
CA GLN A 187 -7.42 -11.58 -19.96
C GLN A 187 -6.99 -12.98 -20.44
N ALA A 188 -6.03 -13.03 -21.37
CA ALA A 188 -5.35 -14.27 -21.71
C ALA A 188 -4.17 -14.48 -20.75
N ASN A 189 -4.13 -15.64 -20.09
CA ASN A 189 -3.05 -16.00 -19.17
C ASN A 189 -2.77 -17.50 -19.22
N GLN A 190 -1.53 -17.88 -19.51
CA GLN A 190 -1.07 -19.28 -19.52
C GLN A 190 -1.96 -20.23 -20.35
N GLY A 191 -2.36 -19.80 -21.54
CA GLY A 191 -3.22 -20.59 -22.43
C GLY A 191 -4.69 -20.67 -22.02
N LYS A 192 -5.11 -19.93 -21.00
CA LYS A 192 -6.50 -19.81 -20.56
C LYS A 192 -7.02 -18.40 -20.84
N ILE A 193 -8.35 -18.32 -21.01
CA ILE A 193 -9.07 -17.06 -21.07
C ILE A 193 -9.79 -16.87 -19.74
N ASN A 194 -9.43 -15.81 -19.03
CA ASN A 194 -10.11 -15.38 -17.81
C ASN A 194 -11.09 -14.28 -18.17
N VAL A 195 -12.34 -14.42 -17.77
CA VAL A 195 -13.33 -13.35 -17.82
C VAL A 195 -13.39 -12.72 -16.45
N MET A 196 -12.98 -11.45 -16.36
CA MET A 196 -12.91 -10.75 -15.09
C MET A 196 -14.30 -10.25 -14.70
N HIS A 197 -14.65 -10.40 -13.43
CA HIS A 197 -15.89 -9.83 -12.94
C HIS A 197 -15.78 -8.30 -12.76
N SER A 198 -16.92 -7.64 -12.57
CA SER A 198 -17.02 -6.17 -12.59
C SER A 198 -16.46 -5.43 -11.38
N TYR A 199 -15.92 -6.13 -10.39
CA TYR A 199 -15.45 -5.52 -9.14
C TYR A 199 -13.94 -5.39 -9.03
N HIS A 200 -13.18 -6.08 -9.88
CA HIS A 200 -11.72 -5.95 -9.88
C HIS A 200 -11.23 -4.81 -10.78
N SER A 201 -10.24 -4.05 -10.29
CA SER A 201 -9.43 -3.09 -11.06
C SER A 201 -10.17 -2.37 -12.20
N LEU A 202 -9.96 -2.77 -13.45
CA LEU A 202 -10.62 -2.19 -14.62
C LEU A 202 -12.14 -2.38 -14.58
N GLY A 203 -12.64 -3.51 -14.09
CA GLY A 203 -14.08 -3.76 -13.94
C GLY A 203 -14.74 -2.72 -13.05
N ARG A 204 -14.11 -2.36 -11.93
CA ARG A 204 -14.60 -1.30 -11.03
C ARG A 204 -14.66 0.06 -11.72
N VAL A 205 -13.60 0.45 -12.45
CA VAL A 205 -13.58 1.72 -13.21
C VAL A 205 -14.72 1.77 -14.23
N LEU A 206 -14.95 0.68 -14.96
CA LEU A 206 -16.02 0.58 -15.95
C LEU A 206 -17.41 0.66 -15.30
N ARG A 207 -17.60 0.02 -14.15
CA ARG A 207 -18.85 0.10 -13.38
C ARG A 207 -19.09 1.51 -12.86
N ASP A 208 -18.10 2.13 -12.26
CA ASP A 208 -18.19 3.51 -11.74
C ASP A 208 -18.45 4.52 -12.87
N ALA A 209 -17.95 4.23 -14.08
CA ALA A 209 -18.24 5.01 -15.29
C ALA A 209 -19.62 4.71 -15.90
N GLY A 210 -20.37 3.75 -15.36
CA GLY A 210 -21.75 3.44 -15.77
C GLY A 210 -21.88 2.48 -16.95
N PHE A 211 -20.81 1.77 -17.33
CA PHE A 211 -20.92 0.72 -18.34
C PHE A 211 -21.74 -0.47 -17.83
N ARG A 212 -22.40 -1.18 -18.75
CA ARG A 212 -23.14 -2.41 -18.47
C ARG A 212 -22.23 -3.61 -18.67
N PHE A 213 -22.51 -4.67 -17.93
CA PHE A 213 -21.86 -5.95 -18.10
C PHE A 213 -22.89 -7.02 -18.59
N PRO A 214 -22.46 -8.10 -19.23
CA PRO A 214 -23.35 -9.22 -19.55
C PRO A 214 -23.99 -9.78 -18.27
N PRO A 215 -25.25 -10.28 -18.32
CA PRO A 215 -25.95 -10.77 -17.15
C PRO A 215 -25.19 -11.82 -16.33
N LEU A 216 -24.43 -12.70 -16.99
CA LEU A 216 -23.60 -13.69 -16.30
C LEU A 216 -22.51 -13.02 -15.44
N ILE A 217 -21.88 -11.95 -15.94
CA ILE A 217 -20.86 -11.18 -15.19
C ILE A 217 -21.50 -10.42 -14.03
N GLU A 218 -22.68 -9.82 -14.25
CA GLU A 218 -23.44 -9.11 -13.20
C GLU A 218 -23.87 -10.04 -12.05
N SER A 219 -24.05 -11.33 -12.31
CA SER A 219 -24.47 -12.31 -11.29
C SER A 219 -23.31 -12.80 -10.40
N ILE A 220 -22.05 -12.49 -10.72
CA ILE A 220 -20.90 -12.87 -9.90
C ILE A 220 -20.83 -11.92 -8.69
N PRO A 221 -20.88 -12.42 -7.44
CA PRO A 221 -20.78 -11.58 -6.24
C PRO A 221 -19.40 -10.93 -6.08
N GLU A 222 -19.36 -9.88 -5.28
CA GLU A 222 -18.11 -9.21 -4.87
C GLU A 222 -17.19 -10.11 -4.02
#